data_7373ff637d39dc29bb4ff0f7b15e1d8a
#
_entry.id   7373ff637d39dc29bb4ff0f7b15e1d8a
#
_cell.length_a   1.000
_cell.length_b   1.000
_cell.length_c   1.000
_cell.angle_alpha   90.00
_cell.angle_beta   90.00
_cell.angle_gamma   90.00
#
_symmetry.space_group_name_H-M   'P 1'
#
loop_
_entity.id
_entity.type
_entity.pdbx_description
1 polymer ?
#
loop_
_entity_poly.entity_id
_entity_poly.type
_entity_poly.pdbx_seq_one_letter_code
_entity_poly.pdbx_strand_id
1 'polypeptide(L)'
;MVYLKSIVFNSLFYVGTGILVIVMGPVLLLPSRFARAVSRFWGYMTYLLLAMIGIKQSVHGNRHLDRQVLYAVKHQSAWETIILSWLLSAPAFVLKRELLRLPIIGWFFLKTGCIPVDRSAGMKALRDMRLAGKTLAAKGRSMLIFPQGTRIAPGVDHPYEIGVFALYEATGLPVVPVALNSGHVWPRNSWMKYAGLVTVEFLDPIDPGLDRKSFMATLKQRIEDRMEILDAPFIKIQEKA
;
A
#
# COMPACT_ATOMS: atom_id res chain seq x y z
N MET A 1 -5.55 20.03 20.88
CA MET A 1 -4.65 18.85 20.99
C MET A 1 -4.33 18.19 19.63
N VAL A 2 -5.29 18.02 18.71
CA VAL A 2 -5.07 17.38 17.40
C VAL A 2 -4.02 18.12 16.55
N TYR A 3 -4.11 19.47 16.47
CA TYR A 3 -3.12 20.30 15.74
C TYR A 3 -1.68 20.07 16.24
N LEU A 4 -1.46 20.14 17.55
CA LEU A 4 -0.12 19.97 18.13
C LEU A 4 0.44 18.57 17.81
N LYS A 5 -0.35 17.52 17.99
CA LYS A 5 0.03 16.15 17.65
C LYS A 5 0.37 16.00 16.17
N SER A 6 -0.42 16.63 15.27
CA SER A 6 -0.17 16.61 13.83
C SER A 6 1.10 17.36 13.46
N ILE A 7 1.40 18.49 14.08
CA ILE A 7 2.64 19.24 13.88
C ILE A 7 3.84 18.40 14.31
N VAL A 8 3.79 17.84 15.52
CA VAL A 8 4.89 16.99 16.05
C VAL A 8 5.14 15.80 15.12
N PHE A 9 4.07 15.07 14.75
CA PHE A 9 4.21 13.94 13.83
C PHE A 9 4.80 14.36 12.48
N ASN A 10 4.22 15.38 11.83
CA ASN A 10 4.67 15.80 10.50
C ASN A 10 6.13 16.31 10.55
N SER A 11 6.51 17.07 11.56
CA SER A 11 7.91 17.53 11.71
C SER A 11 8.88 16.37 11.85
N LEU A 12 8.61 15.44 12.76
CA LEU A 12 9.47 14.26 12.96
C LEU A 12 9.48 13.35 11.73
N PHE A 13 8.32 13.16 11.08
CA PHE A 13 8.19 12.32 9.90
C PHE A 13 8.96 12.88 8.71
N TYR A 14 8.78 14.18 8.37
CA TYR A 14 9.45 14.77 7.22
C TYR A 14 10.94 14.99 7.46
N VAL A 15 11.34 15.45 8.64
CA VAL A 15 12.76 15.60 9.00
C VAL A 15 13.44 14.22 9.03
N GLY A 16 12.83 13.25 9.72
CA GLY A 16 13.36 11.89 9.79
C GLY A 16 13.44 11.21 8.42
N THR A 17 12.42 11.40 7.55
CA THR A 17 12.44 10.90 6.17
C THR A 17 13.54 11.59 5.36
N GLY A 18 13.72 12.92 5.50
CA GLY A 18 14.80 13.67 4.83
C GLY A 18 16.19 13.15 5.22
N ILE A 19 16.44 12.97 6.52
CA ILE A 19 17.69 12.37 7.02
C ILE A 19 17.88 10.96 6.46
N LEU A 20 16.84 10.15 6.51
CA LEU A 20 16.89 8.79 5.98
C LEU A 20 17.23 8.77 4.48
N VAL A 21 16.65 9.66 3.68
CA VAL A 21 16.95 9.78 2.24
C VAL A 21 18.41 10.11 2.00
N ILE A 22 19.02 10.99 2.80
CA ILE A 22 20.44 11.34 2.70
C ILE A 22 21.32 10.13 3.05
N VAL A 23 21.03 9.50 4.19
CA VAL A 23 21.77 8.31 4.67
C VAL A 23 21.59 7.12 3.71
N MET A 24 20.50 7.05 2.98
CA MET A 24 20.24 5.98 1.99
C MET A 24 21.05 6.10 0.72
N GLY A 25 21.65 7.24 0.41
CA GLY A 25 22.47 7.41 -0.79
C GLY A 25 23.48 6.26 -0.99
N PRO A 26 24.35 5.96 -0.02
CA PRO A 26 25.27 4.83 -0.08
C PRO A 26 24.60 3.46 -0.22
N VAL A 27 23.39 3.28 0.32
CA VAL A 27 22.65 2.00 0.23
C VAL A 27 22.26 1.67 -1.21
N LEU A 28 22.15 2.67 -2.08
CA LEU A 28 21.90 2.45 -3.51
C LEU A 28 23.05 1.70 -4.20
N LEU A 29 24.25 1.74 -3.67
CA LEU A 29 25.40 0.99 -4.18
C LEU A 29 25.40 -0.47 -3.72
N LEU A 30 24.67 -0.80 -2.66
CA LEU A 30 24.60 -2.13 -2.06
C LEU A 30 23.57 -3.03 -2.77
N PRO A 31 23.57 -4.35 -2.56
CA PRO A 31 22.52 -5.25 -3.05
C PRO A 31 21.11 -4.82 -2.62
N SER A 32 20.10 -5.11 -3.45
CA SER A 32 18.70 -4.68 -3.25
C SER A 32 18.08 -5.09 -1.89
N ARG A 33 18.60 -6.13 -1.24
CA ARG A 33 18.18 -6.54 0.12
C ARG A 33 18.34 -5.42 1.15
N PHE A 34 19.38 -4.59 1.03
CA PHE A 34 19.60 -3.46 1.94
C PHE A 34 18.58 -2.33 1.71
N ALA A 35 18.27 -2.03 0.45
CA ALA A 35 17.20 -1.06 0.16
C ALA A 35 15.84 -1.53 0.72
N ARG A 36 15.53 -2.82 0.61
CA ARG A 36 14.31 -3.38 1.23
C ARG A 36 14.35 -3.33 2.76
N ALA A 37 15.50 -3.57 3.38
CA ALA A 37 15.65 -3.44 4.83
C ALA A 37 15.39 -2.00 5.30
N VAL A 38 15.91 -1.01 4.57
CA VAL A 38 15.65 0.41 4.84
C VAL A 38 14.17 0.76 4.66
N SER A 39 13.50 0.25 3.62
CA SER A 39 12.05 0.44 3.44
C SER A 39 11.24 -0.10 4.64
N ARG A 40 11.62 -1.28 5.13
CA ARG A 40 11.00 -1.87 6.34
C ARG A 40 11.27 -1.04 7.57
N PHE A 41 12.50 -0.58 7.76
CA PHE A 41 12.89 0.28 8.87
C PHE A 41 12.09 1.58 8.87
N TRP A 42 11.95 2.24 7.72
CA TRP A 42 11.13 3.45 7.58
C TRP A 42 9.67 3.21 7.95
N GLY A 43 9.09 2.10 7.50
CA GLY A 43 7.74 1.69 7.89
C GLY A 43 7.59 1.49 9.39
N TYR A 44 8.54 0.80 10.03
CA TYR A 44 8.55 0.59 11.46
C TYR A 44 8.71 1.90 12.27
N MET A 45 9.64 2.76 11.87
CA MET A 45 9.81 4.07 12.51
C MET A 45 8.56 4.93 12.40
N THR A 46 7.91 4.92 11.23
CA THR A 46 6.63 5.63 11.04
C THR A 46 5.54 5.06 11.94
N TYR A 47 5.48 3.73 12.12
CA TYR A 47 4.57 3.10 13.07
C TYR A 47 4.77 3.63 14.49
N LEU A 48 6.01 3.72 14.97
CA LEU A 48 6.31 4.27 16.30
C LEU A 48 5.88 5.74 16.44
N LEU A 49 6.14 6.56 15.42
CA LEU A 49 5.72 7.98 15.41
C LEU A 49 4.19 8.11 15.44
N LEU A 50 3.47 7.25 14.73
CA LEU A 50 2.00 7.23 14.75
C LEU A 50 1.46 6.83 16.13
N ALA A 51 2.10 5.84 16.78
CA ALA A 51 1.74 5.42 18.13
C ALA A 51 1.89 6.55 19.15
N MET A 52 2.95 7.37 19.06
CA MET A 52 3.18 8.54 19.93
C MET A 52 2.03 9.55 19.88
N ILE A 53 1.38 9.73 18.75
CA ILE A 53 0.25 10.66 18.60
C ILE A 53 -1.11 10.01 18.87
N GLY A 54 -1.13 8.72 19.24
CA GLY A 54 -2.33 7.97 19.59
C GLY A 54 -3.01 7.25 18.42
N ILE A 55 -2.32 7.03 17.31
CA ILE A 55 -2.77 6.18 16.21
C ILE A 55 -2.25 4.77 16.46
N LYS A 56 -3.15 3.87 16.83
CA LYS A 56 -2.89 2.45 17.04
C LYS A 56 -3.21 1.65 15.79
N GLN A 57 -2.73 0.41 15.71
CA GLN A 57 -3.09 -0.51 14.63
C GLN A 57 -3.46 -1.89 15.16
N SER A 58 -4.40 -2.52 14.48
CA SER A 58 -4.79 -3.92 14.66
C SER A 58 -4.69 -4.63 13.33
N VAL A 59 -4.09 -5.81 13.33
CA VAL A 59 -3.85 -6.59 12.11
C VAL A 59 -4.52 -7.94 12.26
N HIS A 60 -5.42 -8.26 11.32
CA HIS A 60 -6.20 -9.50 11.32
C HIS A 60 -5.96 -10.29 10.03
N GLY A 61 -6.24 -11.59 10.11
CA GLY A 61 -6.05 -12.50 8.99
C GLY A 61 -4.60 -12.93 8.74
N ASN A 62 -4.43 -13.82 7.78
CA ASN A 62 -3.11 -14.35 7.43
C ASN A 62 -2.41 -13.46 6.41
N ARG A 63 -1.22 -12.96 6.76
CA ARG A 63 -0.39 -12.13 5.88
C ARG A 63 0.31 -12.91 4.77
N HIS A 64 0.28 -14.25 4.80
CA HIS A 64 0.92 -15.13 3.81
C HIS A 64 2.39 -14.77 3.53
N LEU A 65 3.19 -14.56 4.59
CA LEU A 65 4.63 -14.22 4.47
C LEU A 65 5.49 -15.43 4.10
N ASP A 66 4.96 -16.62 4.19
CA ASP A 66 5.56 -17.92 3.90
C ASP A 66 5.52 -18.30 2.41
N ARG A 67 4.69 -17.62 1.62
CA ARG A 67 4.53 -17.86 0.19
C ARG A 67 4.43 -16.59 -0.64
N GLN A 68 4.56 -16.73 -1.95
CA GLN A 68 4.34 -15.62 -2.87
C GLN A 68 2.85 -15.34 -3.07
N VAL A 69 2.46 -14.08 -2.98
CA VAL A 69 1.10 -13.61 -3.24
C VAL A 69 1.12 -12.22 -3.90
N LEU A 70 0.01 -11.87 -4.53
CA LEU A 70 -0.29 -10.52 -4.97
C LEU A 70 -1.28 -9.89 -3.96
N TYR A 71 -0.84 -8.91 -3.19
CA TYR A 71 -1.73 -8.17 -2.30
C TYR A 71 -2.51 -7.11 -3.10
N ALA A 72 -3.84 -7.16 -3.02
CA ALA A 72 -4.74 -6.15 -3.59
C ALA A 72 -5.35 -5.33 -2.44
N VAL A 73 -4.84 -4.13 -2.22
CA VAL A 73 -5.06 -3.36 -1.00
C VAL A 73 -5.96 -2.16 -1.26
N LYS A 74 -6.99 -1.95 -0.42
CA LYS A 74 -7.77 -0.70 -0.39
C LYS A 74 -6.82 0.49 -0.23
N HIS A 75 -7.07 1.61 -0.93
CA HIS A 75 -6.18 2.76 -0.91
C HIS A 75 -6.88 4.04 -0.44
N GLN A 76 -6.63 4.45 0.80
CA GLN A 76 -7.25 5.61 1.41
C GLN A 76 -6.24 6.68 1.86
N SER A 77 -4.99 6.28 2.18
CA SER A 77 -4.03 7.11 2.89
C SER A 77 -2.59 6.92 2.37
N ALA A 78 -1.65 7.71 2.88
CA ALA A 78 -0.22 7.43 2.78
C ALA A 78 0.18 6.29 3.74
N TRP A 79 -0.60 6.04 4.77
CA TRP A 79 -0.35 5.05 5.81
C TRP A 79 -0.01 3.67 5.24
N GLU A 80 -0.88 3.15 4.37
CA GLU A 80 -0.72 1.80 3.82
C GLU A 80 0.52 1.66 2.94
N THR A 81 0.90 2.71 2.22
CA THR A 81 2.11 2.69 1.39
C THR A 81 3.37 2.52 2.24
N ILE A 82 3.36 3.11 3.42
CA ILE A 82 4.51 3.14 4.32
C ILE A 82 4.51 1.90 5.23
N ILE A 83 3.42 1.69 5.95
CA ILE A 83 3.33 0.65 7.00
C ILE A 83 3.35 -0.76 6.40
N LEU A 84 2.70 -0.97 5.24
CA LEU A 84 2.70 -2.28 4.60
C LEU A 84 4.09 -2.69 4.06
N SER A 85 5.01 -1.74 3.83
CA SER A 85 6.39 -2.07 3.51
C SER A 85 7.07 -2.84 4.65
N TRP A 86 6.74 -2.49 5.90
CA TRP A 86 7.21 -3.18 7.09
C TRP A 86 6.40 -4.46 7.37
N LEU A 87 5.07 -4.36 7.41
CA LEU A 87 4.20 -5.49 7.75
C LEU A 87 4.33 -6.67 6.79
N LEU A 88 4.62 -6.42 5.51
CA LEU A 88 4.68 -7.42 4.43
C LEU A 88 6.10 -7.69 3.93
N SER A 89 7.11 -7.35 4.73
CA SER A 89 8.52 -7.62 4.39
C SER A 89 8.98 -7.02 3.06
N ALA A 90 8.53 -5.80 2.73
CA ALA A 90 8.86 -5.03 1.54
C ALA A 90 8.47 -5.76 0.23
N PRO A 91 7.17 -5.96 -0.05
CA PRO A 91 6.71 -6.45 -1.34
C PRO A 91 7.09 -5.47 -2.46
N ALA A 92 7.02 -5.91 -3.70
CA ALA A 92 7.19 -5.02 -4.83
C ALA A 92 5.91 -4.20 -5.06
N PHE A 93 5.95 -2.91 -4.76
CA PHE A 93 4.80 -2.03 -4.96
C PHE A 93 4.59 -1.67 -6.43
N VAL A 94 3.34 -1.67 -6.88
CA VAL A 94 2.94 -1.00 -8.12
C VAL A 94 2.75 0.48 -7.80
N LEU A 95 3.48 1.34 -8.49
CA LEU A 95 3.48 2.77 -8.21
C LEU A 95 3.41 3.63 -9.49
N LYS A 96 3.06 4.90 -9.33
CA LYS A 96 2.99 5.86 -10.42
C LYS A 96 4.40 6.17 -10.94
N ARG A 97 4.62 6.08 -12.27
CA ARG A 97 5.92 6.26 -12.91
C ARG A 97 6.58 7.60 -12.57
N GLU A 98 5.78 8.65 -12.40
CA GLU A 98 6.27 10.00 -12.09
C GLU A 98 7.00 10.07 -10.73
N LEU A 99 6.74 9.13 -9.80
CA LEU A 99 7.48 9.05 -8.54
C LEU A 99 8.97 8.71 -8.74
N LEU A 100 9.33 8.12 -9.88
CA LEU A 100 10.73 7.87 -10.22
C LEU A 100 11.52 9.14 -10.53
N ARG A 101 10.85 10.28 -10.77
CA ARG A 101 11.50 11.58 -10.99
C ARG A 101 12.00 12.22 -9.71
N LEU A 102 11.57 11.73 -8.53
CA LEU A 102 12.04 12.24 -7.25
C LEU A 102 13.51 11.84 -7.04
N PRO A 103 14.41 12.81 -6.80
CA PRO A 103 15.83 12.51 -6.59
C PRO A 103 16.01 11.52 -5.43
N ILE A 104 16.97 10.59 -5.58
CA ILE A 104 17.29 9.52 -4.61
C ILE A 104 16.11 8.55 -4.40
N ILE A 105 14.91 9.06 -4.08
CA ILE A 105 13.71 8.27 -3.81
C ILE A 105 13.30 7.43 -5.03
N GLY A 106 13.36 8.00 -6.24
CA GLY A 106 13.04 7.28 -7.48
C GLY A 106 14.00 6.10 -7.71
N TRP A 107 15.29 6.30 -7.51
CA TRP A 107 16.29 5.22 -7.60
C TRP A 107 16.09 4.16 -6.50
N PHE A 108 15.69 4.60 -5.30
CA PHE A 108 15.37 3.69 -4.22
C PHE A 108 14.16 2.80 -4.57
N PHE A 109 13.09 3.34 -5.15
CA PHE A 109 11.96 2.55 -5.63
C PHE A 109 12.38 1.50 -6.65
N LEU A 110 13.20 1.87 -7.62
CA LEU A 110 13.75 0.90 -8.60
C LEU A 110 14.59 -0.19 -7.91
N LYS A 111 15.42 0.20 -6.95
CA LYS A 111 16.27 -0.72 -6.18
C LYS A 111 15.46 -1.69 -5.31
N THR A 112 14.31 -1.27 -4.78
CA THR A 112 13.40 -2.16 -4.04
C THR A 112 12.62 -3.11 -4.94
N GLY A 113 12.62 -2.88 -6.27
CA GLY A 113 11.94 -3.70 -7.26
C GLY A 113 10.48 -3.31 -7.48
N CYS A 114 10.13 -2.04 -7.25
CA CYS A 114 8.79 -1.54 -7.54
C CYS A 114 8.47 -1.62 -9.05
N ILE A 115 7.19 -1.75 -9.38
CA ILE A 115 6.66 -1.74 -10.75
C ILE A 115 6.14 -0.34 -11.07
N PRO A 116 6.86 0.47 -11.85
CA PRO A 116 6.39 1.78 -12.26
C PRO A 116 5.35 1.66 -13.38
N VAL A 117 4.20 2.33 -13.24
CA VAL A 117 3.13 2.34 -14.23
C VAL A 117 2.91 3.73 -14.77
N ASP A 118 3.01 3.88 -16.08
CA ASP A 118 2.57 5.06 -16.81
C ASP A 118 1.11 4.87 -17.22
N ARG A 119 0.20 5.49 -16.49
CA ARG A 119 -1.23 5.32 -16.70
C ARG A 119 -1.72 5.93 -18.03
N SER A 120 -0.98 6.88 -18.59
CA SER A 120 -1.31 7.49 -19.87
C SER A 120 -0.99 6.59 -21.07
N ALA A 121 -0.17 5.55 -20.87
CA ALA A 121 0.28 4.66 -21.92
C ALA A 121 -0.71 3.52 -22.28
N GLY A 122 -1.91 3.48 -21.67
CA GLY A 122 -2.97 2.54 -22.02
C GLY A 122 -2.53 1.07 -22.05
N MET A 123 -2.73 0.39 -23.18
CA MET A 123 -2.37 -1.02 -23.37
C MET A 123 -0.88 -1.32 -23.18
N LYS A 124 -0.01 -0.36 -23.49
CA LYS A 124 1.44 -0.51 -23.28
C LYS A 124 1.74 -0.62 -21.78
N ALA A 125 1.11 0.19 -20.93
CA ALA A 125 1.28 0.13 -19.49
C ALA A 125 0.90 -1.26 -18.93
N LEU A 126 -0.19 -1.85 -19.40
CA LEU A 126 -0.62 -3.20 -18.99
C LEU A 126 0.40 -4.27 -19.42
N ARG A 127 0.91 -4.18 -20.65
CA ARG A 127 1.93 -5.12 -21.15
C ARG A 127 3.21 -5.03 -20.33
N ASP A 128 3.71 -3.81 -20.08
CA ASP A 128 4.95 -3.59 -19.33
C ASP A 128 4.79 -4.07 -17.87
N MET A 129 3.63 -3.84 -17.26
CA MET A 129 3.30 -4.31 -15.92
C MET A 129 3.24 -5.85 -15.84
N ARG A 130 2.61 -6.52 -16.83
CA ARG A 130 2.58 -8.00 -16.94
C ARG A 130 4.00 -8.59 -17.00
N LEU A 131 4.88 -8.00 -17.83
CA LEU A 131 6.26 -8.45 -17.96
C LEU A 131 7.04 -8.28 -16.66
N ALA A 132 6.92 -7.11 -16.02
CA ALA A 132 7.54 -6.84 -14.73
C ALA A 132 7.02 -7.80 -13.65
N GLY A 133 5.70 -8.07 -13.62
CA GLY A 133 5.09 -9.02 -12.70
C GLY A 133 5.65 -10.43 -12.85
N LYS A 134 5.72 -10.95 -14.09
CA LYS A 134 6.33 -12.27 -14.38
C LYS A 134 7.78 -12.33 -13.90
N THR A 135 8.54 -11.29 -14.17
CA THR A 135 9.95 -11.21 -13.74
C THR A 135 10.10 -11.25 -12.23
N LEU A 136 9.23 -10.57 -11.50
CA LEU A 136 9.25 -10.57 -10.04
C LEU A 136 8.76 -11.88 -9.45
N ALA A 137 7.71 -12.48 -10.03
CA ALA A 137 7.23 -13.80 -9.63
C ALA A 137 8.33 -14.87 -9.79
N ALA A 138 9.05 -14.86 -10.92
CA ALA A 138 10.18 -15.76 -11.13
C ALA A 138 11.34 -15.56 -10.14
N LYS A 139 11.43 -14.37 -9.51
CA LYS A 139 12.42 -14.06 -8.44
C LYS A 139 11.93 -14.34 -7.03
N GLY A 140 10.82 -15.01 -6.86
CA GLY A 140 10.27 -15.32 -5.54
C GLY A 140 9.67 -14.10 -4.80
N ARG A 141 9.23 -13.03 -5.51
CA ARG A 141 8.78 -11.78 -4.90
C ARG A 141 7.27 -11.67 -4.85
N SER A 142 6.72 -11.42 -3.65
CA SER A 142 5.34 -10.93 -3.52
C SER A 142 5.22 -9.50 -4.04
N MET A 143 4.04 -9.13 -4.52
CA MET A 143 3.74 -7.82 -5.07
C MET A 143 2.57 -7.19 -4.34
N LEU A 144 2.45 -5.86 -4.40
CA LEU A 144 1.33 -5.11 -3.85
C LEU A 144 0.83 -4.10 -4.87
N ILE A 145 -0.48 -4.14 -5.10
CA ILE A 145 -1.18 -3.20 -5.96
C ILE A 145 -2.36 -2.59 -5.22
N PHE A 146 -2.64 -1.33 -5.51
CA PHE A 146 -3.84 -0.63 -5.09
C PHE A 146 -4.85 -0.67 -6.24
N PRO A 147 -5.91 -1.52 -6.19
CA PRO A 147 -6.81 -1.74 -7.33
C PRO A 147 -7.52 -0.47 -7.80
N GLN A 148 -7.77 0.47 -6.89
CA GLN A 148 -8.40 1.76 -7.20
C GLN A 148 -7.48 2.72 -7.99
N GLY A 149 -6.19 2.40 -8.07
CA GLY A 149 -5.21 3.23 -8.77
C GLY A 149 -4.92 4.59 -8.12
N THR A 150 -5.73 5.06 -7.20
CA THR A 150 -5.56 6.34 -6.47
C THR A 150 -6.13 6.20 -5.06
N ARG A 151 -5.77 7.15 -4.18
CA ARG A 151 -6.35 7.19 -2.83
C ARG A 151 -7.79 7.69 -2.89
N ILE A 152 -8.72 6.94 -2.32
CA ILE A 152 -10.15 7.24 -2.26
C ILE A 152 -10.54 7.43 -0.80
N ALA A 153 -11.32 8.47 -0.51
CA ALA A 153 -11.81 8.73 0.84
C ALA A 153 -12.71 7.57 1.33
N PRO A 154 -12.76 7.32 2.65
CA PRO A 154 -13.71 6.35 3.21
C PRO A 154 -15.15 6.63 2.78
N GLY A 155 -15.93 5.57 2.55
CA GLY A 155 -17.34 5.65 2.13
C GLY A 155 -17.58 6.03 0.66
N VAL A 156 -16.52 6.32 -0.12
CA VAL A 156 -16.66 6.66 -1.55
C VAL A 156 -16.44 5.43 -2.41
N ASP A 157 -17.45 5.06 -3.21
CA ASP A 157 -17.28 4.00 -4.22
C ASP A 157 -16.40 4.48 -5.35
N HIS A 158 -15.56 3.57 -5.85
CA HIS A 158 -14.64 3.84 -6.96
C HIS A 158 -14.41 2.57 -7.77
N PRO A 159 -14.38 2.65 -9.10
CA PRO A 159 -14.08 1.48 -9.93
C PRO A 159 -12.67 0.95 -9.66
N TYR A 160 -12.50 -0.36 -9.82
CA TYR A 160 -11.21 -1.02 -9.74
C TYR A 160 -10.60 -1.10 -11.14
N GLU A 161 -9.33 -0.70 -11.23
CA GLU A 161 -8.56 -0.69 -12.46
C GLU A 161 -8.16 -2.10 -12.91
N ILE A 162 -8.17 -2.33 -14.22
CA ILE A 162 -7.85 -3.64 -14.82
C ILE A 162 -6.42 -4.11 -14.54
N GLY A 163 -5.55 -3.21 -14.08
CA GLY A 163 -4.15 -3.53 -13.77
C GLY A 163 -3.97 -4.66 -12.76
N VAL A 164 -4.88 -4.78 -11.79
CA VAL A 164 -4.81 -5.88 -10.81
C VAL A 164 -5.07 -7.24 -11.49
N PHE A 165 -6.03 -7.31 -12.41
CA PHE A 165 -6.28 -8.52 -13.20
C PHE A 165 -5.10 -8.85 -14.11
N ALA A 166 -4.50 -7.85 -14.73
CA ALA A 166 -3.33 -8.04 -15.60
C ALA A 166 -2.15 -8.70 -14.86
N LEU A 167 -1.92 -8.33 -13.58
CA LEU A 167 -0.91 -8.98 -12.75
C LEU A 167 -1.35 -10.38 -12.31
N TYR A 168 -2.59 -10.54 -11.86
CA TYR A 168 -3.15 -11.84 -11.46
C TYR A 168 -3.00 -12.90 -12.59
N GLU A 169 -3.48 -12.58 -13.79
CA GLU A 169 -3.38 -13.45 -14.94
C GLU A 169 -1.93 -13.73 -15.36
N ALA A 170 -1.08 -12.70 -15.36
CA ALA A 170 0.30 -12.83 -15.82
C ALA A 170 1.18 -13.63 -14.88
N THR A 171 0.93 -13.56 -13.57
CA THR A 171 1.79 -14.17 -12.55
C THR A 171 1.32 -15.53 -12.09
N GLY A 172 0.02 -15.82 -12.22
CA GLY A 172 -0.59 -17.04 -11.66
C GLY A 172 -0.51 -17.12 -10.14
N LEU A 173 -0.26 -15.99 -9.46
CA LEU A 173 -0.21 -15.95 -8.00
C LEU A 173 -1.61 -15.79 -7.41
N PRO A 174 -1.89 -16.39 -6.24
CA PRO A 174 -3.09 -16.09 -5.50
C PRO A 174 -3.10 -14.61 -5.09
N VAL A 175 -4.30 -14.00 -5.14
CA VAL A 175 -4.49 -12.60 -4.74
C VAL A 175 -5.07 -12.54 -3.34
N VAL A 176 -4.40 -11.84 -2.43
CA VAL A 176 -4.90 -11.57 -1.07
C VAL A 176 -5.58 -10.21 -1.08
N PRO A 177 -6.93 -10.14 -0.98
CA PRO A 177 -7.61 -8.87 -0.80
C PRO A 177 -7.32 -8.31 0.59
N VAL A 178 -7.11 -7.00 0.70
CA VAL A 178 -6.79 -6.34 1.99
C VAL A 178 -7.70 -5.12 2.17
N ALA A 179 -8.51 -5.17 3.21
CA ALA A 179 -9.35 -4.06 3.66
C ALA A 179 -8.67 -3.29 4.80
N LEU A 180 -8.86 -1.98 4.88
CA LEU A 180 -8.31 -1.15 5.94
C LEU A 180 -9.00 0.22 5.99
N ASN A 181 -9.04 0.83 7.18
CA ASN A 181 -9.74 2.09 7.45
C ASN A 181 -8.79 3.27 7.76
N SER A 182 -7.59 3.26 7.20
CA SER A 182 -6.53 4.25 7.47
C SER A 182 -6.92 5.70 7.13
N GLY A 183 -7.86 5.88 6.18
CA GLY A 183 -8.33 7.20 5.75
C GLY A 183 -9.01 8.02 6.85
N HIS A 184 -9.57 7.38 7.88
CA HIS A 184 -10.19 8.07 9.02
C HIS A 184 -9.17 8.72 9.96
N VAL A 185 -7.98 8.13 10.09
CA VAL A 185 -6.93 8.65 10.99
C VAL A 185 -5.88 9.48 10.26
N TRP A 186 -5.61 9.16 8.99
CA TRP A 186 -4.70 9.91 8.12
C TRP A 186 -5.36 10.19 6.77
N PRO A 187 -6.27 11.18 6.69
CA PRO A 187 -6.99 11.45 5.46
C PRO A 187 -6.09 11.86 4.30
N ARG A 188 -6.53 11.53 3.10
CA ARG A 188 -5.87 11.94 1.86
C ARG A 188 -5.74 13.47 1.81
N ASN A 189 -4.56 13.96 1.39
CA ASN A 189 -4.26 15.39 1.23
C ASN A 189 -4.50 16.24 2.49
N SER A 190 -4.52 15.62 3.69
CA SER A 190 -4.69 16.33 4.95
C SER A 190 -3.37 16.44 5.69
N TRP A 191 -3.10 17.63 6.23
CA TRP A 191 -2.04 17.85 7.19
C TRP A 191 -2.37 17.19 8.54
N MET A 192 -3.66 17.06 8.85
CA MET A 192 -4.14 16.58 10.14
C MET A 192 -4.01 15.06 10.27
N LYS A 193 -3.72 14.62 11.50
CA LYS A 193 -3.70 13.22 11.92
C LYS A 193 -4.61 13.09 13.14
N TYR A 194 -5.52 12.14 13.11
CA TYR A 194 -6.49 11.93 14.17
C TYR A 194 -6.15 10.67 14.94
N ALA A 195 -6.12 10.77 16.28
CA ALA A 195 -5.94 9.58 17.11
C ALA A 195 -7.06 8.58 16.85
N GLY A 196 -6.72 7.31 16.82
CA GLY A 196 -7.70 6.24 16.53
C GLY A 196 -7.03 4.91 16.25
N LEU A 197 -7.85 3.94 15.86
CA LEU A 197 -7.41 2.58 15.52
C LEU A 197 -7.49 2.37 14.01
N VAL A 198 -6.36 2.08 13.40
CA VAL A 198 -6.32 1.52 12.04
C VAL A 198 -6.44 0.02 12.13
N THR A 199 -7.50 -0.51 11.55
CA THR A 199 -7.67 -1.95 11.38
C THR A 199 -7.25 -2.33 9.97
N VAL A 200 -6.38 -3.32 9.85
CA VAL A 200 -5.96 -3.93 8.58
C VAL A 200 -6.37 -5.39 8.59
N GLU A 201 -7.06 -5.82 7.57
CA GLU A 201 -7.55 -7.17 7.48
C GLU A 201 -7.17 -7.83 6.17
N PHE A 202 -6.43 -8.93 6.28
CA PHE A 202 -6.05 -9.80 5.18
C PHE A 202 -7.14 -10.86 5.01
N LEU A 203 -7.85 -10.79 3.88
CA LEU A 203 -8.97 -11.68 3.59
C LEU A 203 -8.48 -12.96 2.90
N ASP A 204 -9.35 -13.94 2.78
CA ASP A 204 -9.03 -15.21 2.12
C ASP A 204 -8.54 -14.99 0.69
N PRO A 205 -7.48 -15.66 0.27
CA PRO A 205 -6.93 -15.53 -1.06
C PRO A 205 -7.94 -15.89 -2.15
N ILE A 206 -7.82 -15.21 -3.28
CA ILE A 206 -8.48 -15.59 -4.55
C ILE A 206 -7.45 -16.39 -5.35
N ASP A 207 -7.69 -17.67 -5.51
CA ASP A 207 -6.81 -18.57 -6.25
C ASP A 207 -6.79 -18.24 -7.75
N PRO A 208 -5.69 -18.56 -8.48
CA PRO A 208 -5.59 -18.34 -9.92
C PRO A 208 -6.63 -19.18 -10.71
N GLY A 209 -7.01 -18.65 -11.89
CA GLY A 209 -7.89 -19.37 -12.82
C GLY A 209 -9.24 -18.73 -13.09
N LEU A 210 -9.62 -17.67 -12.36
CA LEU A 210 -10.87 -16.95 -12.66
C LEU A 210 -10.70 -16.08 -13.93
N ASP A 211 -11.78 -16.00 -14.71
CA ASP A 211 -11.88 -15.02 -15.79
C ASP A 211 -11.92 -13.57 -15.23
N ARG A 212 -11.71 -12.60 -16.14
CA ARG A 212 -11.64 -11.18 -15.74
C ARG A 212 -12.87 -10.69 -15.00
N LYS A 213 -14.07 -11.04 -15.50
CA LYS A 213 -15.34 -10.54 -14.93
C LYS A 213 -15.52 -11.09 -13.52
N SER A 214 -15.36 -12.38 -13.35
CA SER A 214 -15.50 -13.09 -12.07
C SER A 214 -14.45 -12.63 -11.06
N PHE A 215 -13.19 -12.52 -11.47
CA PHE A 215 -12.12 -12.04 -10.61
C PHE A 215 -12.37 -10.61 -10.09
N MET A 216 -12.66 -9.66 -11.00
CA MET A 216 -12.86 -8.26 -10.63
C MET A 216 -14.08 -8.06 -9.72
N ALA A 217 -15.17 -8.81 -9.99
CA ALA A 217 -16.37 -8.79 -9.14
C ALA A 217 -16.07 -9.34 -7.74
N THR A 218 -15.43 -10.52 -7.65
CA THR A 218 -15.08 -11.16 -6.38
C THR A 218 -14.12 -10.29 -5.56
N LEU A 219 -13.09 -9.73 -6.21
CA LEU A 219 -12.12 -8.87 -5.52
C LEU A 219 -12.79 -7.61 -4.93
N LYS A 220 -13.59 -6.92 -5.77
CA LYS A 220 -14.30 -5.71 -5.32
C LYS A 220 -15.25 -6.06 -4.19
N GLN A 221 -16.10 -7.05 -4.36
CA GLN A 221 -17.07 -7.48 -3.37
C GLN A 221 -16.39 -7.78 -2.02
N ARG A 222 -15.38 -8.65 -1.99
CA ARG A 222 -14.70 -9.03 -0.73
C ARG A 222 -14.13 -7.84 0.02
N ILE A 223 -13.50 -6.89 -0.71
CA ILE A 223 -12.92 -5.70 -0.07
C ILE A 223 -14.02 -4.77 0.41
N GLU A 224 -15.02 -4.45 -0.43
CA GLU A 224 -16.04 -3.45 -0.07
C GLU A 224 -17.00 -3.96 1.01
N ASP A 225 -17.42 -5.24 0.98
CA ASP A 225 -18.22 -5.82 2.07
C ASP A 225 -17.51 -5.70 3.42
N ARG A 226 -16.17 -5.89 3.41
CA ARG A 226 -15.39 -5.73 4.64
C ARG A 226 -15.22 -4.27 5.04
N MET A 227 -15.10 -3.37 4.05
CA MET A 227 -15.01 -1.92 4.31
C MET A 227 -16.26 -1.36 4.99
N GLU A 228 -17.46 -1.82 4.63
CA GLU A 228 -18.71 -1.42 5.31
C GLU A 228 -18.63 -1.67 6.82
N ILE A 229 -18.07 -2.82 7.22
CA ILE A 229 -17.90 -3.16 8.64
C ILE A 229 -16.82 -2.30 9.30
N LEU A 230 -15.70 -2.08 8.63
CA LEU A 230 -14.57 -1.30 9.17
C LEU A 230 -14.87 0.20 9.28
N ASP A 231 -15.68 0.74 8.40
CA ASP A 231 -16.05 2.16 8.38
C ASP A 231 -17.27 2.48 9.28
N ALA A 232 -18.12 1.49 9.59
CA ALA A 232 -19.34 1.68 10.39
C ALA A 232 -19.15 2.43 11.74
N PRO A 233 -18.08 2.18 12.54
CA PRO A 233 -17.86 2.92 13.78
C PRO A 233 -17.63 4.43 13.57
N PHE A 234 -17.03 4.81 12.45
CA PHE A 234 -16.71 6.21 12.14
C PHE A 234 -17.91 6.98 11.58
N ILE A 235 -18.79 6.33 10.84
CA ILE A 235 -20.02 6.92 10.31
C ILE A 235 -20.96 7.31 11.48
N LYS A 236 -21.14 6.42 12.46
CA LYS A 236 -21.96 6.67 13.66
C LYS A 236 -21.47 7.84 14.52
N ILE A 237 -20.17 8.16 14.47
CA ILE A 237 -19.61 9.31 15.20
C ILE A 237 -19.93 10.61 14.47
N GLN A 238 -19.90 10.62 13.12
CA GLN A 238 -20.22 11.81 12.32
C GLN A 238 -21.70 12.19 12.38
N GLU A 239 -22.62 11.22 12.52
CA GLU A 239 -24.06 11.48 12.69
C GLU A 239 -24.44 12.06 14.07
N LYS A 240 -23.54 11.97 15.06
CA LYS A 240 -23.75 12.45 16.43
C LYS A 240 -23.02 13.77 16.74
N ALA A 241 -22.24 14.31 15.82
CA ALA A 241 -21.47 15.54 15.95
C ALA A 241 -22.11 16.69 15.20
#